data_ed1ccda701a4c10547364da5ed1caa42
#
_entry.id   ed1ccda701a4c10547364da5ed1caa42
#
_cell.length_a   1.000
_cell.length_b   1.000
_cell.length_c   1.000
_cell.angle_alpha   90.00
_cell.angle_beta   90.00
_cell.angle_gamma   90.00
#
_symmetry.space_group_name_H-M   'P 1'
#
loop_
_entity.id
_entity.type
_entity.pdbx_description
1 polymer ?
#
loop_
_entity_poly.entity_id
_entity_poly.type
_entity_poly.pdbx_seq_one_letter_code
_entity_poly.pdbx_strand_id
1 'polypeptide(L)'
;GGAGEVRDEPAGDECNGGACLAATIDRYCHVSARWLPPFFAHRSRIVWSKIELVKERSEIEHPAVRAALEMLGIEDGVEIHHDGDLPARSGIGSSSAFAVGLLHALHALKGEFVGPERLAEEATRLEQDLLNEPVGNQDQLTCAFGGLRLITWEPGGTWRADPVTLGPETVRALEERL
;
A
#
# COMPACT_ATOMS: atom_id res chain seq x y z
N GLY A 1 -13.80 26.24 14.75
CA GLY A 1 -12.98 25.26 14.08
C GLY A 1 -12.37 24.33 15.12
N GLY A 2 -12.80 23.09 15.18
CA GLY A 2 -12.18 22.04 15.96
C GLY A 2 -11.74 20.97 14.99
N ALA A 3 -10.42 20.87 14.77
CA ALA A 3 -9.83 19.71 14.14
C ALA A 3 -10.08 18.53 15.07
N GLY A 4 -10.74 17.48 14.58
CA GLY A 4 -10.88 16.22 15.30
C GLY A 4 -9.49 15.60 15.43
N GLU A 5 -9.03 15.48 16.65
CA GLU A 5 -7.83 14.72 16.99
C GLU A 5 -8.10 13.25 16.66
N VAL A 6 -7.47 12.77 15.59
CA VAL A 6 -7.35 11.32 15.36
C VAL A 6 -6.42 10.82 16.45
N ARG A 7 -6.95 10.08 17.39
CA ARG A 7 -6.12 9.39 18.39
C ARG A 7 -5.51 8.17 17.71
N ASP A 8 -4.20 8.24 17.49
CA ASP A 8 -3.39 7.05 17.22
C ASP A 8 -3.46 6.14 18.46
N GLU A 9 -4.25 5.08 18.38
CA GLU A 9 -4.22 4.04 19.40
C GLU A 9 -3.03 3.12 19.14
N PRO A 10 -2.26 2.78 20.17
CA PRO A 10 -1.11 1.89 20.04
C PRO A 10 -1.57 0.49 19.64
N ALA A 11 -0.81 -0.14 18.74
CA ALA A 11 -0.93 -1.55 18.40
C ALA A 11 -0.63 -2.41 19.66
N GLY A 12 -1.65 -2.76 20.40
CA GLY A 12 -1.57 -3.60 21.61
C GLY A 12 -2.95 -4.10 22.00
N ASP A 13 -3.11 -5.36 21.90
CA ASP A 13 -4.04 -6.37 22.44
C ASP A 13 -5.49 -6.04 22.90
N GLU A 14 -5.98 -4.82 22.80
CA GLU A 14 -7.38 -4.47 23.08
C GLU A 14 -7.97 -3.58 21.98
N CYS A 15 -8.12 -4.15 20.78
CA CYS A 15 -8.96 -3.52 19.78
C CYS A 15 -10.42 -3.62 20.23
N ASN A 16 -10.97 -2.52 20.77
CA ASN A 16 -12.37 -2.44 21.22
C ASN A 16 -13.38 -2.45 20.06
N GLY A 17 -12.90 -2.69 18.85
CA GLY A 17 -13.70 -2.55 17.65
C GLY A 17 -13.80 -1.11 17.15
N GLY A 18 -14.20 -0.93 15.91
CA GLY A 18 -14.35 0.39 15.32
C GLY A 18 -14.96 0.32 13.92
N ALA A 19 -15.27 1.47 13.36
CA ALA A 19 -15.73 1.56 11.99
C ALA A 19 -15.23 2.86 11.34
N CYS A 20 -14.89 2.79 10.05
CA CYS A 20 -14.49 3.92 9.25
C CYS A 20 -15.15 3.86 7.88
N LEU A 21 -15.64 5.02 7.41
CA LEU A 21 -16.05 5.18 6.02
C LEU A 21 -14.87 5.77 5.24
N ALA A 22 -14.31 4.96 4.34
CA ALA A 22 -13.13 5.31 3.56
C ALA A 22 -13.46 5.40 2.06
N ALA A 23 -12.82 6.32 1.36
CA ALA A 23 -12.95 6.46 -0.09
C ALA A 23 -11.58 6.62 -0.73
N THR A 24 -11.38 5.96 -1.88
CA THR A 24 -10.24 6.27 -2.74
C THR A 24 -10.53 7.54 -3.56
N ILE A 25 -9.49 8.27 -3.88
CA ILE A 25 -9.56 9.50 -4.69
C ILE A 25 -9.00 9.24 -6.10
N ASP A 26 -9.29 10.14 -7.02
CA ASP A 26 -8.77 10.08 -8.41
C ASP A 26 -7.32 10.62 -8.47
N ARG A 27 -6.45 9.97 -7.72
CA ARG A 27 -4.99 10.17 -7.75
C ARG A 27 -4.31 8.83 -7.59
N TYR A 28 -3.31 8.57 -8.39
CA TYR A 28 -2.76 7.24 -8.55
C TYR A 28 -1.31 7.16 -8.12
N CYS A 29 -0.96 5.99 -7.63
CA CYS A 29 0.41 5.51 -7.49
C CYS A 29 0.63 4.42 -8.54
N HIS A 30 1.51 4.68 -9.49
CA HIS A 30 1.83 3.74 -10.56
C HIS A 30 3.10 2.97 -10.19
N VAL A 31 3.01 1.66 -10.18
CA VAL A 31 4.17 0.79 -9.99
C VAL A 31 4.27 -0.16 -11.17
N SER A 32 5.43 -0.18 -11.82
CA SER A 32 5.74 -1.18 -12.83
C SER A 32 6.94 -2.01 -12.40
N ALA A 33 6.88 -3.31 -12.68
CA ALA A 33 7.94 -4.25 -12.36
C ALA A 33 8.20 -5.18 -13.55
N ARG A 34 9.48 -5.50 -13.78
CA ARG A 34 9.88 -6.52 -14.74
C ARG A 34 11.12 -7.26 -14.27
N TRP A 35 11.33 -8.45 -14.77
CA TRP A 35 12.62 -9.12 -14.63
C TRP A 35 13.69 -8.37 -15.40
N LEU A 36 14.83 -8.10 -14.76
CA LEU A 36 15.94 -7.45 -15.40
C LEU A 36 16.85 -8.51 -16.05
N PRO A 37 17.10 -8.45 -17.37
CA PRO A 37 17.99 -9.40 -18.03
C PRO A 37 19.43 -9.33 -17.50
N PRO A 38 20.17 -10.46 -17.45
CA PRO A 38 21.48 -10.53 -16.78
C PRO A 38 22.65 -9.93 -17.57
N PHE A 39 22.40 -9.22 -18.66
CA PHE A 39 23.45 -8.59 -19.47
C PHE A 39 23.84 -7.18 -18.99
N PHE A 40 23.10 -6.63 -17.99
CA PHE A 40 23.46 -5.35 -17.37
C PHE A 40 24.57 -5.52 -16.33
N ALA A 41 25.34 -4.44 -16.07
CA ALA A 41 26.35 -4.41 -15.03
C ALA A 41 25.78 -4.46 -13.61
N HIS A 42 24.53 -4.08 -13.46
CA HIS A 42 23.73 -4.13 -12.23
C HIS A 42 22.69 -5.24 -12.32
N ARG A 43 22.30 -5.78 -11.17
CA ARG A 43 21.30 -6.84 -11.08
C ARG A 43 19.89 -6.30 -10.88
N SER A 44 19.75 -5.18 -10.17
CA SER A 44 18.45 -4.51 -9.98
C SER A 44 18.55 -3.02 -10.27
N ARG A 45 17.44 -2.47 -10.77
CA ARG A 45 17.23 -1.05 -11.02
C ARG A 45 15.94 -0.60 -10.36
N ILE A 46 16.06 0.32 -9.39
CA ILE A 46 14.91 0.86 -8.66
C ILE A 46 14.81 2.36 -8.96
N VAL A 47 13.69 2.78 -9.54
CA VAL A 47 13.45 4.16 -9.96
C VAL A 47 12.29 4.74 -9.13
N TRP A 48 12.60 5.81 -8.39
CA TRP A 48 11.66 6.59 -7.59
C TRP A 48 12.11 8.06 -7.62
N SER A 49 12.21 8.78 -6.50
CA SER A 49 12.82 10.13 -6.49
C SER A 49 14.32 10.12 -6.86
N LYS A 50 14.93 8.96 -6.90
CA LYS A 50 16.28 8.71 -7.39
C LYS A 50 16.33 7.39 -8.17
N ILE A 51 17.47 7.11 -8.81
CA ILE A 51 17.72 5.85 -9.52
C ILE A 51 18.79 5.09 -8.75
N GLU A 52 18.47 3.87 -8.34
CA GLU A 52 19.39 2.94 -7.73
C GLU A 52 19.74 1.84 -8.72
N LEU A 53 21.04 1.61 -8.93
CA LEU A 53 21.61 0.53 -9.77
C LEU A 53 22.46 -0.34 -8.87
N VAL A 54 21.96 -1.48 -8.45
CA VAL A 54 22.59 -2.31 -7.42
C VAL A 54 22.87 -3.72 -7.92
N LYS A 55 23.90 -4.37 -7.34
CA LYS A 55 24.25 -5.76 -7.63
C LYS A 55 23.62 -6.73 -6.63
N GLU A 56 23.50 -6.31 -5.39
CA GLU A 56 22.94 -7.12 -4.30
C GLU A 56 21.66 -6.47 -3.76
N ARG A 57 20.69 -7.30 -3.35
CA ARG A 57 19.41 -6.81 -2.75
C ARG A 57 19.66 -5.95 -1.51
N SER A 58 20.67 -6.28 -0.72
CA SER A 58 21.06 -5.53 0.49
C SER A 58 21.49 -4.10 0.22
N GLU A 59 21.91 -3.79 -1.00
CA GLU A 59 22.31 -2.44 -1.43
C GLU A 59 21.12 -1.55 -1.81
N ILE A 60 19.91 -2.12 -1.95
CA ILE A 60 18.69 -1.36 -2.23
C ILE A 60 18.41 -0.42 -1.05
N GLU A 61 18.45 0.88 -1.30
CA GLU A 61 18.20 1.89 -0.27
C GLU A 61 16.71 2.07 0.03
N HIS A 62 15.83 1.88 -0.97
CA HIS A 62 14.39 1.99 -0.76
C HIS A 62 13.90 0.87 0.18
N PRO A 63 13.51 1.21 1.44
CA PRO A 63 13.30 0.17 2.45
C PRO A 63 12.13 -0.75 2.11
N ALA A 64 11.01 -0.21 1.62
CA ALA A 64 9.84 -1.02 1.29
C ALA A 64 10.10 -1.94 0.09
N VAL A 65 10.87 -1.52 -0.93
CA VAL A 65 11.24 -2.38 -2.05
C VAL A 65 12.11 -3.55 -1.56
N ARG A 66 13.13 -3.25 -0.76
CA ARG A 66 14.01 -4.29 -0.22
C ARG A 66 13.24 -5.31 0.62
N ALA A 67 12.39 -4.83 1.53
CA ALA A 67 11.58 -5.70 2.39
C ALA A 67 10.54 -6.52 1.60
N ALA A 68 9.88 -5.94 0.59
CA ALA A 68 8.93 -6.65 -0.25
C ALA A 68 9.58 -7.76 -1.08
N LEU A 69 10.76 -7.50 -1.67
CA LEU A 69 11.51 -8.52 -2.41
C LEU A 69 11.94 -9.68 -1.48
N GLU A 70 12.33 -9.36 -0.25
CA GLU A 70 12.68 -10.38 0.75
C GLU A 70 11.45 -11.18 1.18
N MET A 71 10.36 -10.51 1.52
CA MET A 71 9.10 -11.14 1.94
C MET A 71 8.54 -12.10 0.89
N LEU A 72 8.67 -11.75 -0.40
CA LEU A 72 8.18 -12.56 -1.53
C LEU A 72 9.21 -13.57 -2.06
N GLY A 73 10.40 -13.64 -1.47
CA GLY A 73 11.47 -14.56 -1.87
C GLY A 73 11.99 -14.30 -3.29
N ILE A 74 12.00 -13.03 -3.74
CA ILE A 74 12.51 -12.67 -5.07
C ILE A 74 14.01 -12.49 -5.00
N GLU A 75 14.73 -13.43 -5.60
CA GLU A 75 16.19 -13.44 -5.66
C GLU A 75 16.72 -12.93 -7.00
N ASP A 76 15.93 -13.02 -8.06
CA ASP A 76 16.30 -12.56 -9.40
C ASP A 76 16.31 -11.04 -9.49
N GLY A 77 17.09 -10.53 -10.46
CA GLY A 77 17.18 -9.11 -10.71
C GLY A 77 15.88 -8.52 -11.23
N VAL A 78 15.51 -7.38 -10.70
CA VAL A 78 14.25 -6.70 -11.04
C VAL A 78 14.50 -5.24 -11.44
N GLU A 79 13.66 -4.74 -12.31
CA GLU A 79 13.51 -3.32 -12.53
C GLU A 79 12.14 -2.89 -12.03
N ILE A 80 12.12 -1.90 -11.12
CA ILE A 80 10.90 -1.37 -10.51
C ILE A 80 10.88 0.14 -10.71
N HIS A 81 9.77 0.66 -11.23
CA HIS A 81 9.52 2.09 -11.36
C HIS A 81 8.32 2.48 -10.51
N HIS A 82 8.44 3.58 -9.80
CA HIS A 82 7.39 4.21 -9.02
C HIS A 82 7.18 5.65 -9.48
N ASP A 83 5.97 5.94 -9.92
CA ASP A 83 5.48 7.27 -10.25
C ASP A 83 4.19 7.54 -9.49
N GLY A 84 4.08 8.70 -8.84
CA GLY A 84 2.90 9.08 -8.06
C GLY A 84 2.37 10.45 -8.46
N ASP A 85 1.06 10.57 -8.57
CA ASP A 85 0.36 11.85 -8.81
C ASP A 85 0.49 12.81 -7.62
N LEU A 86 0.82 12.27 -6.44
CA LEU A 86 0.90 13.02 -5.20
C LEU A 86 2.29 12.85 -4.56
N PRO A 87 2.77 13.89 -3.88
CA PRO A 87 4.05 13.81 -3.20
C PRO A 87 4.01 12.79 -2.05
N ALA A 88 5.14 12.16 -1.80
CA ALA A 88 5.30 11.28 -0.64
C ALA A 88 5.01 12.04 0.66
N ARG A 89 4.46 11.35 1.67
CA ARG A 89 4.11 11.90 2.99
C ARG A 89 3.06 13.02 2.94
N SER A 90 2.13 12.93 2.00
CA SER A 90 1.01 13.89 1.87
C SER A 90 -0.09 13.68 2.93
N GLY A 91 -0.02 12.65 3.75
CA GLY A 91 -1.03 12.34 4.79
C GLY A 91 -2.32 11.73 4.26
N ILE A 92 -2.31 11.22 3.03
CA ILE A 92 -3.48 10.65 2.35
C ILE A 92 -3.23 9.22 1.87
N GLY A 93 -2.49 8.42 2.65
CA GLY A 93 -2.26 7.00 2.38
C GLY A 93 -1.29 6.71 1.22
N SER A 94 -0.42 7.66 0.82
CA SER A 94 0.48 7.47 -0.32
C SER A 94 1.50 6.34 -0.11
N SER A 95 1.96 6.08 1.11
CA SER A 95 2.86 4.96 1.42
C SER A 95 2.15 3.62 1.25
N SER A 96 0.95 3.50 1.77
CA SER A 96 0.14 2.29 1.66
C SER A 96 -0.31 2.02 0.23
N ALA A 97 -0.63 3.07 -0.55
CA ALA A 97 -0.89 2.94 -1.99
C ALA A 97 0.33 2.38 -2.72
N PHE A 98 1.54 2.85 -2.38
CA PHE A 98 2.77 2.30 -2.92
C PHE A 98 3.00 0.85 -2.47
N ALA A 99 2.84 0.54 -1.18
CA ALA A 99 3.02 -0.82 -0.66
C ALA A 99 2.09 -1.83 -1.35
N VAL A 100 0.80 -1.52 -1.44
CA VAL A 100 -0.20 -2.34 -2.14
C VAL A 100 0.15 -2.50 -3.62
N GLY A 101 0.46 -1.40 -4.32
CA GLY A 101 0.82 -1.41 -5.73
C GLY A 101 2.10 -2.20 -6.02
N LEU A 102 3.11 -2.06 -5.16
CA LEU A 102 4.37 -2.79 -5.24
C LEU A 102 4.15 -4.30 -5.10
N LEU A 103 3.44 -4.71 -4.05
CA LEU A 103 3.16 -6.13 -3.80
C LEU A 103 2.33 -6.74 -4.94
N HIS A 104 1.33 -6.03 -5.42
CA HIS A 104 0.52 -6.47 -6.55
C HIS A 104 1.36 -6.65 -7.82
N ALA A 105 2.24 -5.69 -8.14
CA ALA A 105 3.14 -5.77 -9.29
C ALA A 105 4.14 -6.94 -9.16
N LEU A 106 4.68 -7.18 -7.95
CA LEU A 106 5.62 -8.27 -7.71
C LEU A 106 4.96 -9.64 -7.76
N HIS A 107 3.73 -9.80 -7.23
CA HIS A 107 2.96 -11.03 -7.40
C HIS A 107 2.65 -11.32 -8.88
N ALA A 108 2.20 -10.29 -9.61
CA ALA A 108 1.96 -10.43 -11.04
C ALA A 108 3.24 -10.79 -11.81
N LEU A 109 4.39 -10.25 -11.43
CA LEU A 109 5.70 -10.60 -11.99
C LEU A 109 6.07 -12.08 -11.76
N LYS A 110 5.68 -12.64 -10.61
CA LYS A 110 5.80 -14.08 -10.30
C LYS A 110 4.76 -14.95 -10.99
N GLY A 111 3.77 -14.36 -11.67
CA GLY A 111 2.66 -15.09 -12.26
C GLY A 111 1.59 -15.50 -11.25
N GLU A 112 1.54 -14.86 -10.09
CA GLU A 112 0.58 -15.12 -9.03
C GLU A 112 -0.57 -14.10 -9.10
N PHE A 113 -1.82 -14.58 -9.04
CA PHE A 113 -2.97 -13.73 -8.83
C PHE A 113 -3.29 -13.65 -7.33
N VAL A 114 -3.42 -12.43 -6.80
CA VAL A 114 -3.77 -12.18 -5.40
C VAL A 114 -4.95 -11.23 -5.31
N GLY A 115 -5.87 -11.53 -4.40
CA GLY A 115 -7.04 -10.69 -4.12
C GLY A 115 -6.72 -9.54 -3.18
N PRO A 116 -7.67 -8.59 -3.05
CA PRO A 116 -7.49 -7.40 -2.23
C PRO A 116 -7.26 -7.71 -0.75
N GLU A 117 -7.88 -8.76 -0.22
CA GLU A 117 -7.71 -9.19 1.17
C GLU A 117 -6.24 -9.49 1.47
N ARG A 118 -5.65 -10.37 0.66
CA ARG A 118 -4.25 -10.75 0.81
C ARG A 118 -3.30 -9.57 0.59
N LEU A 119 -3.58 -8.71 -0.38
CA LEU A 119 -2.76 -7.51 -0.62
C LEU A 119 -2.80 -6.55 0.57
N ALA A 120 -3.97 -6.35 1.19
CA ALA A 120 -4.10 -5.51 2.37
C ALA A 120 -3.31 -6.09 3.57
N GLU A 121 -3.43 -7.39 3.82
CA GLU A 121 -2.71 -8.08 4.90
C GLU A 121 -1.19 -8.03 4.69
N GLU A 122 -0.73 -8.32 3.47
CA GLU A 122 0.70 -8.28 3.14
C GLU A 122 1.27 -6.85 3.19
N ALA A 123 0.50 -5.83 2.75
CA ALA A 123 0.91 -4.43 2.85
C ALA A 123 0.97 -3.96 4.31
N THR A 124 -0.01 -4.36 5.13
CA THR A 124 0.01 -4.10 6.56
C THR A 124 1.25 -4.72 7.22
N ARG A 125 1.51 -5.99 6.95
CA ARG A 125 2.70 -6.67 7.44
C ARG A 125 4.00 -6.00 6.98
N LEU A 126 4.06 -5.56 5.73
CA LEU A 126 5.22 -4.86 5.19
C LEU A 126 5.49 -3.56 5.97
N GLU A 127 4.46 -2.72 6.18
CA GLU A 127 4.62 -1.43 6.85
C GLU A 127 4.80 -1.60 8.37
N GLN A 128 3.99 -2.40 9.05
CA GLN A 128 4.05 -2.55 10.51
C GLN A 128 5.22 -3.41 10.98
N ASP A 129 5.34 -4.63 10.44
CA ASP A 129 6.29 -5.61 10.99
C ASP A 129 7.70 -5.47 10.41
N LEU A 130 7.81 -5.23 9.09
CA LEU A 130 9.11 -5.22 8.41
C LEU A 130 9.75 -3.83 8.40
N LEU A 131 8.94 -2.77 8.30
CA LEU A 131 9.42 -1.40 8.34
C LEU A 131 9.30 -0.76 9.71
N ASN A 132 8.61 -1.40 10.66
CA ASN A 132 8.31 -0.89 12.00
C ASN A 132 7.66 0.50 11.98
N GLU A 133 6.76 0.74 11.03
CA GLU A 133 6.01 1.99 10.97
C GLU A 133 4.81 1.94 11.93
N PRO A 134 4.58 2.98 12.74
CA PRO A 134 3.45 3.04 13.66
C PRO A 134 2.16 3.43 12.93
N VAL A 135 1.68 2.57 12.05
CA VAL A 135 0.48 2.77 11.22
C VAL A 135 -0.57 1.71 11.53
N GLY A 136 -1.84 2.06 11.37
CA GLY A 136 -2.94 1.09 11.36
C GLY A 136 -2.99 0.32 10.03
N ASN A 137 -4.10 -0.39 9.79
CA ASN A 137 -4.32 -1.10 8.53
C ASN A 137 -5.42 -0.45 7.66
N GLN A 138 -5.94 0.71 8.04
CA GLN A 138 -7.01 1.41 7.33
C GLN A 138 -6.62 1.79 5.91
N ASP A 139 -5.45 2.40 5.74
CA ASP A 139 -4.99 2.89 4.44
C ASP A 139 -4.68 1.73 3.49
N GLN A 140 -4.08 0.66 3.99
CA GLN A 140 -3.80 -0.55 3.21
C GLN A 140 -5.09 -1.20 2.72
N LEU A 141 -6.11 -1.32 3.60
CA LEU A 141 -7.44 -1.81 3.25
C LEU A 141 -8.09 -0.92 2.19
N THR A 142 -8.06 0.39 2.40
CA THR A 142 -8.65 1.36 1.47
C THR A 142 -8.00 1.27 0.09
N CYS A 143 -6.67 1.20 0.03
CA CYS A 143 -5.92 1.11 -1.23
C CYS A 143 -6.13 -0.23 -1.94
N ALA A 144 -6.18 -1.35 -1.20
CA ALA A 144 -6.34 -2.68 -1.79
C ALA A 144 -7.74 -2.92 -2.35
N PHE A 145 -8.78 -2.48 -1.63
CA PHE A 145 -10.16 -2.70 -2.05
C PHE A 145 -10.70 -1.64 -3.02
N GLY A 146 -10.24 -0.40 -2.89
CA GLY A 146 -10.69 0.72 -3.71
C GLY A 146 -12.15 1.11 -3.55
N GLY A 147 -12.54 2.26 -4.09
CA GLY A 147 -13.90 2.78 -4.05
C GLY A 147 -14.32 3.31 -2.69
N LEU A 148 -15.63 3.36 -2.44
CA LEU A 148 -16.19 3.75 -1.14
C LEU A 148 -16.47 2.51 -0.31
N ARG A 149 -15.88 2.43 0.88
CA ARG A 149 -15.91 1.26 1.76
C ARG A 149 -16.32 1.63 3.19
N LEU A 150 -17.15 0.80 3.79
CA LEU A 150 -17.31 0.76 5.23
C LEU A 150 -16.36 -0.30 5.78
N ILE A 151 -15.30 0.13 6.43
CA ILE A 151 -14.35 -0.76 7.09
C ILE A 151 -14.76 -0.87 8.55
N THR A 152 -14.92 -2.09 9.03
CA THR A 152 -15.28 -2.39 10.42
C THR A 152 -14.24 -3.32 11.01
N TRP A 153 -13.87 -3.04 12.25
CA TRP A 153 -12.98 -3.87 13.06
C TRP A 153 -13.78 -4.45 14.24
N GLU A 154 -13.62 -5.73 14.47
CA GLU A 154 -14.20 -6.42 15.61
C GLU A 154 -13.19 -6.50 16.76
N PRO A 155 -13.67 -6.63 18.00
CA PRO A 155 -12.79 -6.98 19.11
C PRO A 155 -12.01 -8.26 18.78
N GLY A 156 -10.69 -8.22 18.90
CA GLY A 156 -9.81 -9.33 18.49
C GLY A 156 -9.13 -9.13 17.13
N GLY A 157 -9.32 -7.97 16.46
CA GLY A 157 -8.53 -7.54 15.31
C GLY A 157 -9.00 -8.05 13.95
N THR A 158 -10.11 -8.80 13.87
CA THR A 158 -10.73 -9.12 12.58
C THR A 158 -11.36 -7.89 11.96
N TRP A 159 -11.31 -7.81 10.64
CA TRP A 159 -11.84 -6.67 9.90
C TRP A 159 -12.70 -7.11 8.71
N ARG A 160 -13.56 -6.18 8.25
CA ARG A 160 -14.35 -6.31 7.01
C ARG A 160 -14.29 -4.99 6.25
N ALA A 161 -14.31 -5.07 4.93
CA ALA A 161 -14.31 -3.91 4.03
C ALA A 161 -15.48 -4.02 3.05
N ASP A 162 -16.66 -3.66 3.51
CA ASP A 162 -17.91 -3.80 2.75
C ASP A 162 -18.07 -2.63 1.76
N PRO A 163 -18.44 -2.88 0.49
CA PRO A 163 -18.68 -1.82 -0.48
C PRO A 163 -19.92 -1.01 -0.12
N VAL A 164 -19.83 0.33 -0.20
CA VAL A 164 -20.98 1.22 -0.01
C VAL A 164 -21.45 1.69 -1.37
N THR A 165 -22.67 1.32 -1.73
CA THR A 165 -23.30 1.74 -2.98
C THR A 165 -24.16 2.99 -2.73
N LEU A 166 -23.83 4.07 -3.43
CA LEU A 166 -24.59 5.33 -3.39
C LEU A 166 -25.29 5.59 -4.72
N GLY A 167 -26.41 6.28 -4.66
CA GLY A 167 -27.06 6.79 -5.87
C GLY A 167 -26.19 7.86 -6.57
N PRO A 168 -26.34 8.03 -7.92
CA PRO A 168 -25.49 8.94 -8.69
C PRO A 168 -25.49 10.39 -8.20
N GLU A 169 -26.62 10.87 -7.69
CA GLU A 169 -26.75 12.23 -7.15
C GLU A 169 -25.93 12.40 -5.86
N THR A 170 -25.93 11.39 -5.00
CA THR A 170 -25.17 11.40 -3.75
C THR A 170 -23.67 11.33 -4.03
N VAL A 171 -23.26 10.53 -5.02
CA VAL A 171 -21.86 10.45 -5.48
C VAL A 171 -21.37 11.82 -5.94
N ARG A 172 -22.13 12.49 -6.83
CA ARG A 172 -21.77 13.85 -7.31
C ARG A 172 -21.67 14.85 -6.17
N ALA A 173 -22.64 14.85 -5.24
CA ALA A 173 -22.62 15.75 -4.09
C ALA A 173 -21.42 15.48 -3.14
N LEU A 174 -20.91 14.25 -3.10
CA LEU A 174 -19.71 13.90 -2.35
C LEU A 174 -18.45 14.39 -3.07
N GLU A 175 -18.34 14.13 -4.38
CA GLU A 175 -17.21 14.55 -5.23
C GLU A 175 -17.03 16.08 -5.26
N GLU A 176 -18.13 16.85 -5.21
CA GLU A 176 -18.07 18.32 -5.14
C GLU A 176 -17.55 18.88 -3.81
N ARG A 177 -17.37 18.03 -2.78
CA ARG A 177 -17.00 18.43 -1.42
C ARG A 177 -15.66 17.84 -0.95
N LEU A 178 -15.11 16.91 -1.71
CA LEU A 178 -13.80 16.34 -1.51
C LEU A 178 -12.74 17.03 -2.39
#